data_47e16d5710b6ff99f64436188096ea69
#
_entry.id   47e16d5710b6ff99f64436188096ea69
#
_cell.length_a   1.000
_cell.length_b   1.000
_cell.length_c   1.000
_cell.angle_alpha   90.00
_cell.angle_beta   90.00
_cell.angle_gamma   90.00
#
_symmetry.space_group_name_H-M   'P 1'
#
loop_
_entity.id
_entity.type
_entity.pdbx_description
1 polymer ?
#
loop_
_entity_poly.entity_id
_entity_poly.type
_entity_poly.pdbx_seq_one_letter_code
_entity_poly.pdbx_strand_id
1 'polypeptide(L)'
;MPEGPEVRITVEQLNKLVTKQQLVAVNINSGRYSKKVPSGFHNFIEQLPLKLDKICCKGKFIWFEFEKGHYMFNTLGMSGGWRVKKEKHSHVAFTFDKLDVYFTDMRNFGTLKFINKKSELDKKLKELGADVFTQEYTLDYVT
;
A
#
# COMPACT_ATOMS: atom_id res chain seq x y z
N MET A 1 -15.16 -1.42 -9.86
CA MET A 1 -14.52 -1.91 -8.65
C MET A 1 -13.40 -2.87 -9.01
N PRO A 2 -12.16 -2.63 -8.55
CA PRO A 2 -11.07 -3.54 -8.87
C PRO A 2 -11.29 -4.92 -8.23
N GLU A 3 -11.14 -5.97 -9.03
CA GLU A 3 -11.24 -7.33 -8.56
C GLU A 3 -9.86 -7.91 -8.30
N GLY A 4 -9.79 -9.10 -7.70
CA GLY A 4 -8.53 -9.73 -7.34
C GLY A 4 -7.47 -9.75 -8.43
N PRO A 5 -7.78 -10.20 -9.66
CA PRO A 5 -6.80 -10.20 -10.73
C PRO A 5 -6.30 -8.81 -11.09
N GLU A 6 -7.16 -7.80 -11.06
CA GLU A 6 -6.77 -6.43 -11.35
C GLU A 6 -5.88 -5.86 -10.24
N VAL A 7 -6.17 -6.19 -9.00
CA VAL A 7 -5.34 -5.80 -7.86
C VAL A 7 -3.95 -6.41 -7.99
N ARG A 8 -3.87 -7.67 -8.37
CA ARG A 8 -2.59 -8.36 -8.56
C ARG A 8 -1.75 -7.69 -9.64
N ILE A 9 -2.38 -7.31 -10.76
CA ILE A 9 -1.67 -6.60 -11.83
C ILE A 9 -1.12 -5.27 -11.31
N THR A 10 -1.93 -4.52 -10.56
CA THR A 10 -1.49 -3.26 -9.95
C THR A 10 -0.28 -3.48 -9.07
N VAL A 11 -0.32 -4.49 -8.21
CA VAL A 11 0.78 -4.80 -7.31
C VAL A 11 2.04 -5.18 -8.08
N GLU A 12 1.92 -5.99 -9.11
CA GLU A 12 3.06 -6.38 -9.94
C GLU A 12 3.70 -5.17 -10.60
N GLN A 13 2.88 -4.26 -11.13
CA GLN A 13 3.39 -3.04 -11.77
C GLN A 13 4.10 -2.14 -10.76
N LEU A 14 3.50 -1.95 -9.58
CA LEU A 14 4.13 -1.14 -8.54
C LEU A 14 5.46 -1.75 -8.08
N ASN A 15 5.51 -3.06 -7.91
CA ASN A 15 6.76 -3.71 -7.52
C ASN A 15 7.87 -3.44 -8.52
N LYS A 16 7.57 -3.45 -9.80
CA LYS A 16 8.58 -3.16 -10.83
C LYS A 16 9.08 -1.72 -10.73
N LEU A 17 8.24 -0.80 -10.30
CA LEU A 17 8.58 0.61 -10.25
C LEU A 17 9.32 1.01 -9.00
N VAL A 18 8.93 0.52 -7.83
CA VAL A 18 9.39 1.09 -6.56
C VAL A 18 10.04 0.11 -5.58
N THR A 19 9.99 -1.18 -5.82
CA THR A 19 10.62 -2.16 -4.93
C THR A 19 12.12 -1.88 -4.83
N LYS A 20 12.64 -1.94 -3.60
CA LYS A 20 14.04 -1.66 -3.24
C LYS A 20 14.42 -0.18 -3.29
N GLN A 21 13.49 0.71 -3.60
CA GLN A 21 13.73 2.14 -3.46
C GLN A 21 13.37 2.61 -2.05
N GLN A 22 13.95 3.72 -1.64
CA GLN A 22 13.61 4.33 -0.37
C GLN A 22 12.41 5.25 -0.53
N LEU A 23 11.43 5.09 0.36
CA LEU A 23 10.32 6.04 0.48
C LEU A 23 10.82 7.21 1.31
N VAL A 24 10.85 8.39 0.71
CA VAL A 24 11.43 9.58 1.32
C VAL A 24 10.36 10.44 1.99
N ALA A 25 9.19 10.53 1.41
CA ALA A 25 8.13 11.39 1.91
C ALA A 25 6.75 10.87 1.52
N VAL A 26 5.77 11.18 2.35
CA VAL A 26 4.36 10.93 2.05
C VAL A 26 3.61 12.23 2.30
N ASN A 27 2.94 12.73 1.27
CA ASN A 27 2.20 13.98 1.36
C ASN A 27 0.72 13.75 1.08
N ILE A 28 -0.12 14.19 2.00
CA ILE A 28 -1.57 14.11 1.84
C ILE A 28 -2.04 15.43 1.27
N ASN A 29 -2.51 15.40 0.02
CA ASN A 29 -2.86 16.60 -0.71
C ASN A 29 -4.36 16.90 -0.67
N SER A 30 -5.20 15.90 -0.58
CA SER A 30 -6.65 16.06 -0.63
C SER A 30 -7.34 14.77 -0.21
N GLY A 31 -8.68 14.75 -0.30
CA GLY A 31 -9.48 13.57 -0.05
C GLY A 31 -9.75 13.31 1.43
N ARG A 32 -10.20 12.11 1.74
CA ARG A 32 -10.63 11.77 3.11
C ARG A 32 -9.54 11.95 4.16
N TYR A 33 -8.29 11.71 3.76
CA TYR A 33 -7.18 11.77 4.72
C TYR A 33 -6.65 13.19 4.93
N SER A 34 -7.13 14.17 4.17
CA SER A 34 -6.78 15.57 4.44
C SER A 34 -7.47 16.09 5.69
N LYS A 35 -8.61 15.49 6.07
CA LYS A 35 -9.34 15.86 7.29
C LYS A 35 -8.89 15.05 8.49
N LYS A 36 -8.56 13.78 8.29
CA LYS A 36 -8.07 12.92 9.34
C LYS A 36 -7.06 11.96 8.73
N VAL A 37 -5.81 12.07 9.16
CA VAL A 37 -4.73 11.26 8.59
C VAL A 37 -4.97 9.77 8.82
N PRO A 38 -4.37 8.90 8.00
CA PRO A 38 -4.48 7.46 8.21
C PRO A 38 -3.94 7.05 9.57
N SER A 39 -4.49 5.98 10.13
CA SER A 39 -3.98 5.43 11.38
C SER A 39 -2.50 5.10 11.24
N GLY A 40 -1.70 5.50 12.24
CA GLY A 40 -0.26 5.26 12.27
C GLY A 40 0.57 6.18 11.39
N PHE A 41 -0.05 7.15 10.73
CA PHE A 41 0.64 8.01 9.76
C PHE A 41 1.80 8.78 10.37
N HIS A 42 1.57 9.47 11.50
CA HIS A 42 2.61 10.31 12.10
C HIS A 42 3.83 9.50 12.54
N ASN A 43 3.60 8.37 13.15
CA ASN A 43 4.70 7.48 13.55
C ASN A 43 5.48 6.99 12.32
N PHE A 44 4.76 6.65 11.26
CA PHE A 44 5.39 6.15 10.04
C PHE A 44 6.29 7.20 9.39
N ILE A 45 5.79 8.43 9.23
CA ILE A 45 6.59 9.47 8.55
C ILE A 45 7.81 9.90 9.36
N GLU A 46 7.77 9.74 10.68
CA GLU A 46 8.95 10.02 11.51
C GLU A 46 10.09 9.03 11.25
N GLN A 47 9.77 7.85 10.72
CA GLN A 47 10.77 6.83 10.44
C GLN A 47 11.38 6.95 9.04
N LEU A 48 10.85 7.81 8.19
CA LEU A 48 11.36 7.95 6.83
C LEU A 48 12.75 8.57 6.83
N PRO A 49 13.61 8.19 5.86
CA PRO A 49 13.32 7.29 4.75
C PRO A 49 13.33 5.82 5.16
N LEU A 50 12.48 5.03 4.48
CA LEU A 50 12.40 3.59 4.69
C LEU A 50 12.45 2.89 3.34
N LYS A 51 13.27 1.87 3.24
CA LYS A 51 13.35 1.08 2.02
C LYS A 51 12.12 0.19 1.89
N LEU A 52 11.53 0.18 0.71
CA LEU A 52 10.41 -0.70 0.41
C LEU A 52 10.96 -2.06 -0.01
N ASP A 53 10.65 -3.10 0.76
CA ASP A 53 11.12 -4.44 0.44
C ASP A 53 10.28 -5.09 -0.64
N LYS A 54 8.96 -5.04 -0.50
CA LYS A 54 8.04 -5.57 -1.51
C LYS A 54 6.61 -5.16 -1.23
N ILE A 55 5.77 -5.34 -2.24
CA ILE A 55 4.33 -5.12 -2.15
C ILE A 55 3.65 -6.46 -2.42
N CYS A 56 2.68 -6.81 -1.59
CA CYS A 56 1.99 -8.09 -1.67
C CYS A 56 0.47 -7.87 -1.69
N CYS A 57 -0.27 -8.88 -2.12
CA CYS A 57 -1.73 -8.81 -2.05
C CYS A 57 -2.34 -10.17 -1.78
N LYS A 58 -3.53 -10.16 -1.22
CA LYS A 58 -4.40 -11.30 -1.07
C LYS A 58 -5.81 -10.87 -1.42
N GLY A 59 -6.33 -11.37 -2.55
CA GLY A 59 -7.61 -10.89 -3.06
C GLY A 59 -7.53 -9.40 -3.33
N LYS A 60 -8.35 -8.64 -2.65
CA LYS A 60 -8.41 -7.18 -2.78
C LYS A 60 -7.59 -6.43 -1.74
N PHE A 61 -6.98 -7.14 -0.83
CA PHE A 61 -6.17 -6.54 0.23
C PHE A 61 -4.71 -6.45 -0.21
N ILE A 62 -4.12 -5.27 -0.07
CA ILE A 62 -2.74 -4.98 -0.44
C ILE A 62 -1.97 -4.59 0.81
N TRP A 63 -0.70 -5.03 0.92
CA TRP A 63 0.17 -4.49 1.96
C TRP A 63 1.56 -4.26 1.39
N PHE A 64 2.18 -3.20 1.89
CA PHE A 64 3.53 -2.80 1.54
C PHE A 64 4.44 -3.16 2.71
N GLU A 65 5.51 -3.88 2.44
CA GLU A 65 6.48 -4.26 3.48
C GLU A 65 7.73 -3.39 3.35
N PHE A 66 7.94 -2.58 4.37
CA PHE A 66 9.12 -1.72 4.46
C PHE A 66 10.13 -2.34 5.41
N GLU A 67 11.38 -1.85 5.37
CA GLU A 67 12.40 -2.29 6.30
C GLU A 67 12.01 -1.97 7.75
N LYS A 68 12.69 -2.61 8.69
CA LYS A 68 12.55 -2.33 10.13
C LYS A 68 11.15 -2.60 10.69
N GLY A 69 10.40 -3.48 10.04
CA GLY A 69 9.10 -3.91 10.58
C GLY A 69 7.98 -2.92 10.38
N HIS A 70 8.04 -2.07 9.37
CA HIS A 70 6.96 -1.13 9.05
C HIS A 70 6.16 -1.65 7.86
N TYR A 71 4.85 -1.47 7.93
CA TYR A 71 3.92 -1.95 6.90
C TYR A 71 2.86 -0.90 6.61
N MET A 72 2.36 -0.91 5.38
CA MET A 72 1.20 -0.11 5.03
C MET A 72 0.14 -1.02 4.44
N PHE A 73 -1.07 -0.96 5.01
CA PHE A 73 -2.23 -1.67 4.49
C PHE A 73 -2.97 -0.77 3.52
N ASN A 74 -3.45 -1.33 2.44
CA ASN A 74 -4.13 -0.58 1.40
C ASN A 74 -5.28 -1.38 0.81
N THR A 75 -6.43 -0.73 0.64
CA THR A 75 -7.52 -1.26 -0.17
C THR A 75 -7.89 -0.22 -1.18
N LEU A 76 -8.36 -0.65 -2.35
CA LEU A 76 -8.68 0.26 -3.44
C LEU A 76 -10.14 0.74 -3.43
N GLY A 77 -11.00 0.10 -2.64
CA GLY A 77 -12.42 0.45 -2.64
C GLY A 77 -13.03 0.26 -4.01
N MET A 78 -13.85 1.21 -4.43
CA MET A 78 -14.52 1.14 -5.72
C MET A 78 -13.74 1.81 -6.85
N SER A 79 -13.00 2.85 -6.54
CA SER A 79 -12.35 3.67 -7.57
C SER A 79 -10.88 3.93 -7.31
N GLY A 80 -10.30 3.31 -6.27
CA GLY A 80 -8.91 3.52 -5.94
C GLY A 80 -7.96 2.89 -6.93
N GLY A 81 -6.79 3.49 -7.07
CA GLY A 81 -5.73 2.96 -7.92
C GLY A 81 -4.45 3.73 -7.69
N TRP A 82 -3.39 3.24 -8.28
CA TRP A 82 -2.07 3.84 -8.17
C TRP A 82 -1.64 4.37 -9.53
N ARG A 83 -1.06 5.55 -9.56
CA ARG A 83 -0.65 6.23 -10.79
C ARG A 83 0.74 6.81 -10.63
N VAL A 84 1.45 6.96 -11.74
CA VAL A 84 2.78 7.60 -11.75
C VAL A 84 2.71 9.07 -12.10
N LYS A 85 1.54 9.54 -12.52
CA LYS A 85 1.32 10.96 -12.81
C LYS A 85 0.28 11.52 -11.88
N LYS A 86 0.45 12.77 -11.46
CA LYS A 86 -0.54 13.44 -10.64
C LYS A 86 -1.79 13.72 -11.47
N GLU A 87 -2.93 13.34 -10.94
CA GLU A 87 -4.24 13.51 -11.57
C GLU A 87 -5.17 14.23 -10.60
N LYS A 88 -6.40 14.52 -11.05
CA LYS A 88 -7.37 15.26 -10.26
C LYS A 88 -7.61 14.67 -8.87
N HIS A 89 -7.70 13.35 -8.77
CA HIS A 89 -8.00 12.66 -7.53
C HIS A 89 -6.79 11.96 -6.92
N SER A 90 -5.60 12.48 -7.18
CA SER A 90 -4.35 11.96 -6.59
C SER A 90 -4.21 12.54 -5.18
N HIS A 91 -4.85 11.87 -4.22
CA HIS A 91 -4.98 12.40 -2.87
C HIS A 91 -3.72 12.28 -2.03
N VAL A 92 -2.93 11.25 -2.24
CA VAL A 92 -1.74 11.01 -1.45
C VAL A 92 -0.56 10.74 -2.38
N ALA A 93 0.53 11.47 -2.18
CA ALA A 93 1.74 11.33 -2.97
C ALA A 93 2.80 10.62 -2.15
N PHE A 94 3.40 9.59 -2.74
CA PHE A 94 4.49 8.83 -2.14
C PHE A 94 5.74 9.10 -2.96
N THR A 95 6.71 9.78 -2.35
CA THR A 95 7.94 10.17 -3.02
C THR A 95 9.03 9.15 -2.73
N PHE A 96 9.43 8.41 -3.76
CA PHE A 96 10.53 7.45 -3.71
C PHE A 96 11.78 8.08 -4.29
N ASP A 97 12.91 7.37 -4.20
CA ASP A 97 14.19 7.89 -4.70
C ASP A 97 14.13 8.37 -6.13
N LYS A 98 13.45 7.64 -7.01
CA LYS A 98 13.50 7.87 -8.44
C LYS A 98 12.20 8.36 -9.04
N LEU A 99 11.09 8.25 -8.34
CA LEU A 99 9.81 8.68 -8.87
C LEU A 99 8.78 8.85 -7.75
N ASP A 100 7.73 9.58 -8.07
CA ASP A 100 6.56 9.68 -7.21
C ASP A 100 5.49 8.70 -7.71
N VAL A 101 4.74 8.11 -6.78
CA VAL A 101 3.53 7.39 -7.12
C VAL A 101 2.39 7.98 -6.30
N TYR A 102 1.19 7.92 -6.86
CA TYR A 102 0.03 8.58 -6.27
C TYR A 102 -1.08 7.59 -6.03
N PHE A 103 -1.68 7.66 -4.83
CA PHE A 103 -2.92 6.94 -4.56
C PHE A 103 -4.07 7.83 -5.01
N THR A 104 -4.75 7.39 -6.06
CA THR A 104 -5.81 8.14 -6.72
C THR A 104 -7.14 7.46 -6.44
N ASP A 105 -8.15 8.22 -5.99
CA ASP A 105 -9.41 7.62 -5.57
C ASP A 105 -10.56 8.63 -5.63
N MET A 106 -11.31 8.61 -6.72
CA MET A 106 -12.41 9.54 -6.93
C MET A 106 -13.48 9.46 -5.84
N ARG A 107 -13.81 8.26 -5.38
CA ARG A 107 -14.88 8.06 -4.40
C ARG A 107 -14.43 8.07 -2.94
N ASN A 108 -13.13 8.07 -2.68
CA ASN A 108 -12.58 8.07 -1.33
C ASN A 108 -13.01 6.87 -0.47
N PHE A 109 -13.24 5.72 -1.08
CA PHE A 109 -13.57 4.49 -0.36
C PHE A 109 -12.34 3.59 -0.13
N GLY A 110 -11.25 3.88 -0.83
CA GLY A 110 -10.00 3.18 -0.58
C GLY A 110 -9.41 3.55 0.76
N THR A 111 -8.60 2.67 1.33
CA THR A 111 -8.03 2.88 2.66
C THR A 111 -6.53 2.76 2.66
N LEU A 112 -5.92 3.49 3.59
CA LEU A 112 -4.52 3.39 3.94
C LEU A 112 -4.42 3.29 5.45
N LYS A 113 -3.52 2.41 5.94
CA LYS A 113 -3.26 2.27 7.36
C LYS A 113 -1.80 1.90 7.54
N PHE A 114 -1.12 2.53 8.47
CA PHE A 114 0.29 2.26 8.74
C PHE A 114 0.42 1.50 10.05
N ILE A 115 1.19 0.42 10.05
CA ILE A 115 1.42 -0.38 11.25
C ILE A 115 2.92 -0.67 11.40
N ASN A 116 3.33 -0.99 12.60
CA ASN A 116 4.73 -1.30 12.89
C ASN A 116 4.90 -2.61 13.65
N LYS A 117 3.92 -3.51 13.56
CA LYS A 117 4.00 -4.82 14.22
C LYS A 117 3.60 -5.91 13.25
N LYS A 118 4.48 -6.88 13.07
CA LYS A 118 4.19 -8.01 12.19
C LYS A 118 2.98 -8.81 12.70
N SER A 119 2.75 -8.83 14.00
CA SER A 119 1.59 -9.53 14.56
C SER A 119 0.27 -8.98 14.05
N GLU A 120 0.19 -7.68 13.77
CA GLU A 120 -1.02 -7.09 13.20
C GLU A 120 -1.22 -7.54 11.75
N LEU A 121 -0.13 -7.66 10.98
CA LEU A 121 -0.21 -8.20 9.63
C LEU A 121 -0.66 -9.66 9.67
N ASP A 122 -0.06 -10.47 10.53
CA ASP A 122 -0.41 -11.88 10.64
C ASP A 122 -1.87 -12.07 11.02
N LYS A 123 -2.37 -11.24 11.93
CA LYS A 123 -3.78 -11.29 12.34
C LYS A 123 -4.69 -10.95 11.17
N LYS A 124 -4.34 -9.93 10.41
CA LYS A 124 -5.14 -9.53 9.24
C LYS A 124 -5.18 -10.62 8.19
N LEU A 125 -4.05 -11.25 7.93
CA LEU A 125 -3.98 -12.34 6.95
C LEU A 125 -4.81 -13.54 7.38
N LYS A 126 -4.85 -13.85 8.66
CA LYS A 126 -5.72 -14.91 9.18
C LYS A 126 -7.19 -14.60 8.96
N GLU A 127 -7.59 -13.35 9.19
CA GLU A 127 -8.97 -12.92 8.96
C GLU A 127 -9.37 -13.09 7.51
N LEU A 128 -8.42 -13.02 6.58
CA LEU A 128 -8.67 -13.16 5.16
C LEU A 128 -8.66 -14.61 4.67
N GLY A 129 -8.62 -15.59 5.57
CA GLY A 129 -8.66 -16.99 5.19
C GLY A 129 -7.27 -17.60 5.00
N ALA A 130 -6.50 -17.65 6.07
CA ALA A 130 -5.10 -18.02 6.05
C ALA A 130 -4.81 -19.40 5.46
N ASP A 131 -5.69 -20.36 5.66
CA ASP A 131 -5.40 -21.74 5.25
C ASP A 131 -5.25 -21.87 3.74
N VAL A 132 -6.17 -21.30 3.00
CA VAL A 132 -6.11 -21.32 1.55
C VAL A 132 -5.02 -20.36 1.07
N PHE A 133 -4.80 -19.36 1.84
CA PHE A 133 -3.99 -18.21 1.52
C PHE A 133 -2.49 -18.46 1.66
N THR A 134 -2.06 -19.27 2.61
CA THR A 134 -0.64 -19.43 2.94
C THR A 134 0.18 -19.80 1.71
N GLN A 135 -0.30 -20.71 0.90
CA GLN A 135 0.37 -21.11 -0.32
C GLN A 135 0.41 -20.00 -1.35
N GLU A 136 -0.71 -19.31 -1.51
CA GLU A 136 -0.82 -18.18 -2.41
C GLU A 136 0.15 -17.06 -2.02
N TYR A 137 0.21 -16.80 -0.74
CA TYR A 137 1.10 -15.81 -0.18
C TYR A 137 2.55 -16.18 -0.45
N THR A 138 2.89 -17.46 -0.29
CA THR A 138 4.24 -17.95 -0.56
C THR A 138 4.61 -17.77 -2.03
N LEU A 139 3.67 -18.03 -2.93
CA LEU A 139 3.90 -17.82 -4.35
C LEU A 139 4.16 -16.36 -4.68
N ASP A 140 3.43 -15.46 -4.05
CA ASP A 140 3.64 -14.04 -4.25
C ASP A 140 5.03 -13.61 -3.78
N TYR A 141 5.57 -14.26 -2.79
CA TYR A 141 6.91 -13.98 -2.32
C TYR A 141 8.00 -14.41 -3.30
N VAL A 142 7.78 -15.49 -4.03
CA VAL A 142 8.80 -16.01 -4.93
C VAL A 142 8.67 -15.44 -6.34
N THR A 143 7.57 -14.81 -6.64
CA THR A 143 7.39 -14.19 -7.93
C THR A 143 7.68 -12.69 -7.86
#